data_01be21c6cb4d67418686fb6252aa9d33
#
_entry.id   01be21c6cb4d67418686fb6252aa9d33
#
_cell.length_a   1.000
_cell.length_b   1.000
_cell.length_c   1.000
_cell.angle_alpha   90.00
_cell.angle_beta   90.00
_cell.angle_gamma   90.00
#
_symmetry.space_group_name_H-M   'P 1'
#
loop_
_entity.id
_entity.type
_entity.pdbx_description
1 polymer ?
#
loop_
_entity_poly.entity_id
_entity_poly.type
_entity_poly.pdbx_seq_one_letter_code
_entity_poly.pdbx_strand_id
1 'polypeptide(L)'
;MLYQEEILNIFQGKKIIILGFGREGASTYRFLRKYLPQQPFTVADKNENLTLPDQRKPKLVKLILGEKYNQNLNDYDLIIKSPGVSIEHLNYYVDSNKISSQAQIFMQFFGAQTIGVTGTKGKSTTSSLIYHILRESQKDVVFAGNIGIPFFDVMDKITT
;
A
#
# COMPACT_ATOMS: atom_id res chain seq x y z
N MET A 1 -18.91 8.51 -1.09
CA MET A 1 -17.92 8.19 -0.05
C MET A 1 -18.18 6.87 0.71
N LEU A 2 -19.03 6.00 0.18
CA LEU A 2 -19.27 4.65 0.74
C LEU A 2 -18.00 3.79 0.80
N TYR A 3 -17.15 3.86 -0.23
CA TYR A 3 -15.90 3.07 -0.28
C TYR A 3 -14.85 3.47 0.76
N GLN A 4 -14.85 4.73 1.20
CA GLN A 4 -13.85 5.19 2.16
C GLN A 4 -14.03 4.52 3.53
N GLU A 5 -15.27 4.41 4.00
CA GLU A 5 -15.58 3.72 5.26
C GLU A 5 -15.26 2.22 5.17
N GLU A 6 -15.64 1.57 4.07
CA GLU A 6 -15.36 0.16 3.83
C GLU A 6 -13.84 -0.13 3.78
N ILE A 7 -13.06 0.75 3.12
CA ILE A 7 -11.60 0.62 3.10
C ILE A 7 -11.01 0.80 4.50
N LEU A 8 -11.51 1.77 5.27
CA LEU A 8 -11.04 1.98 6.64
C LEU A 8 -11.34 0.80 7.56
N ASN A 9 -12.45 0.10 7.35
CA ASN A 9 -12.80 -1.11 8.10
C ASN A 9 -11.79 -2.25 7.91
N ILE A 10 -11.04 -2.27 6.79
CA ILE A 10 -9.94 -3.24 6.61
C ILE A 10 -8.86 -3.06 7.68
N PHE A 11 -8.63 -1.84 8.14
CA PHE A 11 -7.53 -1.47 9.04
C PHE A 11 -7.97 -1.29 10.49
N GLN A 12 -9.19 -0.84 10.70
CA GLN A 12 -9.66 -0.42 12.02
C GLN A 12 -9.63 -1.54 13.05
N GLY A 13 -9.06 -1.26 14.21
CA GLY A 13 -8.97 -2.21 15.33
C GLY A 13 -7.95 -3.33 15.16
N LYS A 14 -7.26 -3.41 14.02
CA LYS A 14 -6.25 -4.44 13.72
C LYS A 14 -4.86 -4.03 14.16
N LYS A 15 -4.06 -5.00 14.53
CA LYS A 15 -2.63 -4.86 14.74
C LYS A 15 -1.93 -4.93 13.39
N ILE A 16 -1.55 -3.76 12.87
CA ILE A 16 -1.06 -3.57 11.50
C ILE A 16 0.46 -3.46 11.47
N ILE A 17 1.08 -4.07 10.45
CA ILE A 17 2.46 -3.82 10.08
C ILE A 17 2.58 -3.43 8.60
N ILE A 18 3.29 -2.34 8.33
CA ILE A 18 3.75 -1.96 6.99
C ILE A 18 5.12 -2.60 6.79
N LEU A 19 5.21 -3.56 5.90
CA LEU A 19 6.42 -4.34 5.64
C LEU A 19 7.12 -3.85 4.36
N GLY A 20 8.25 -3.17 4.54
CA GLY A 20 8.95 -2.41 3.52
C GLY A 20 8.45 -0.95 3.43
N PHE A 21 9.37 0.01 3.59
CA PHE A 21 9.03 1.45 3.64
C PHE A 21 9.57 2.21 2.42
N GLY A 22 9.47 1.60 1.24
CA GLY A 22 9.65 2.28 -0.03
C GLY A 22 8.47 3.22 -0.35
N ARG A 23 8.29 3.56 -1.62
CA ARG A 23 7.23 4.48 -2.07
C ARG A 23 5.83 4.07 -1.61
N GLU A 24 5.48 2.78 -1.75
CA GLU A 24 4.17 2.26 -1.33
C GLU A 24 4.04 2.20 0.19
N GLY A 25 5.09 1.78 0.91
CA GLY A 25 5.07 1.79 2.38
C GLY A 25 4.87 3.19 2.95
N ALA A 26 5.56 4.19 2.41
CA ALA A 26 5.39 5.58 2.79
C ALA A 26 3.98 6.12 2.44
N SER A 27 3.41 5.69 1.32
CA SER A 27 2.03 6.01 0.94
C SER A 27 1.02 5.38 1.91
N THR A 28 1.20 4.10 2.27
CA THR A 28 0.37 3.43 3.30
C THR A 28 0.46 4.15 4.64
N TYR A 29 1.65 4.57 5.04
CA TYR A 29 1.85 5.36 6.26
C TYR A 29 1.04 6.66 6.24
N ARG A 30 1.14 7.44 5.14
CA ARG A 30 0.38 8.70 4.99
C ARG A 30 -1.12 8.46 5.05
N PHE A 31 -1.60 7.43 4.36
CA PHE A 31 -3.00 7.02 4.35
C PHE A 31 -3.49 6.71 5.77
N LEU A 32 -2.81 5.85 6.51
CA LEU A 32 -3.18 5.50 7.88
C LEU A 32 -3.14 6.72 8.81
N ARG A 33 -2.14 7.59 8.69
CA ARG A 33 -2.06 8.82 9.51
C ARG A 33 -3.16 9.83 9.17
N LYS A 34 -3.58 9.90 7.91
CA LYS A 34 -4.65 10.81 7.47
C LYS A 34 -6.01 10.37 7.95
N TYR A 35 -6.34 9.10 7.77
CA TYR A 35 -7.70 8.59 7.98
C TYR A 35 -7.91 7.89 9.32
N LEU A 36 -6.86 7.32 9.89
CA LEU A 36 -6.86 6.65 11.18
C LEU A 36 -5.77 7.22 12.10
N PRO A 37 -5.85 8.51 12.46
CA PRO A 37 -4.76 9.23 13.14
C PRO A 37 -4.44 8.70 14.54
N GLN A 38 -5.34 7.96 15.16
CA GLN A 38 -5.15 7.37 16.49
C GLN A 38 -4.80 5.87 16.44
N GLN A 39 -4.88 5.23 15.26
CA GLN A 39 -4.57 3.81 15.09
C GLN A 39 -3.07 3.57 15.27
N PRO A 40 -2.64 2.75 16.24
CA PRO A 40 -1.25 2.33 16.32
C PRO A 40 -0.92 1.33 15.21
N PHE A 41 0.29 1.41 14.67
CA PHE A 41 0.80 0.43 13.72
C PHE A 41 2.33 0.34 13.76
N THR A 42 2.86 -0.69 13.14
CA THR A 42 4.29 -0.92 13.02
C THR A 42 4.76 -0.61 11.60
N VAL A 43 5.94 -0.03 11.48
CA VAL A 43 6.69 0.09 10.23
C VAL A 43 7.93 -0.78 10.35
N ALA A 44 8.15 -1.64 9.39
CA ALA A 44 9.29 -2.56 9.36
C ALA A 44 10.04 -2.44 8.04
N ASP A 45 11.35 -2.23 8.10
CA ASP A 45 12.22 -2.13 6.93
C ASP A 45 13.63 -2.64 7.23
N LYS A 46 14.30 -3.17 6.20
CA LYS A 46 15.71 -3.58 6.32
C LYS A 46 16.69 -2.40 6.49
N ASN A 47 16.28 -1.19 6.10
CA ASN A 47 17.09 0.02 6.24
C ASN A 47 17.09 0.48 7.70
N GLU A 48 18.23 0.37 8.37
CA GLU A 48 18.41 0.77 9.76
C GLU A 48 18.32 2.29 9.98
N ASN A 49 18.60 3.08 8.94
CA ASN A 49 18.60 4.53 9.00
C ASN A 49 17.27 5.16 8.54
N LEU A 50 16.18 4.36 8.51
CA LEU A 50 14.88 4.85 8.11
C LEU A 50 14.37 5.91 9.08
N THR A 51 13.91 7.03 8.52
CA THR A 51 13.22 8.09 9.26
C THR A 51 11.79 8.25 8.76
N LEU A 52 10.85 8.43 9.68
CA LEU A 52 9.45 8.66 9.32
C LEU A 52 9.22 10.12 8.88
N PRO A 53 8.34 10.36 7.91
CA PRO A 53 8.08 11.70 7.38
C PRO A 53 7.42 12.65 8.39
N ASP A 54 6.75 12.13 9.41
CA ASP A 54 6.08 12.93 10.44
C ASP A 54 6.48 12.47 11.84
N GLN A 55 7.20 13.32 12.55
CA GLN A 55 7.67 13.05 13.90
C GLN A 55 6.66 13.44 15.00
N ARG A 56 5.49 14.01 14.63
CA ARG A 56 4.54 14.58 15.60
C ARG A 56 3.84 13.57 16.50
N LYS A 57 3.79 12.27 16.12
CA LYS A 57 3.18 11.20 16.94
C LYS A 57 4.01 9.91 16.97
N PRO A 58 5.27 9.95 17.41
CA PRO A 58 6.14 8.78 17.41
C PRO A 58 5.61 7.64 18.32
N LYS A 59 4.81 7.97 19.34
CA LYS A 59 4.27 6.97 20.29
C LYS A 59 3.26 5.99 19.66
N LEU A 60 2.67 6.33 18.50
CA LEU A 60 1.69 5.47 17.82
C LEU A 60 2.29 4.63 16.70
N VAL A 61 3.59 4.80 16.43
CA VAL A 61 4.28 4.03 15.38
C VAL A 61 5.49 3.34 15.98
N LYS A 62 5.45 2.01 15.96
CA LYS A 62 6.61 1.19 16.32
C LYS A 62 7.49 1.01 15.09
N LEU A 63 8.81 1.15 15.23
CA LEU A 63 9.77 0.83 14.19
C LEU A 63 10.46 -0.50 14.49
N ILE A 64 10.61 -1.35 13.47
CA ILE A 64 11.42 -2.57 13.47
C ILE A 64 12.32 -2.47 12.25
N LEU A 65 13.60 -2.19 12.47
CA LEU A 65 14.57 -1.90 11.42
C LEU A 65 15.70 -2.93 11.42
N GLY A 66 16.37 -3.03 10.27
CA GLY A 66 17.51 -3.91 10.08
C GLY A 66 17.13 -5.37 9.82
N GLU A 67 18.03 -6.29 10.08
CA GLU A 67 17.90 -7.70 9.71
C GLU A 67 16.66 -8.43 10.27
N LYS A 68 16.14 -7.95 11.39
CA LYS A 68 14.97 -8.56 12.07
C LYS A 68 13.63 -7.99 11.66
N TYR A 69 13.59 -7.13 10.63
CA TYR A 69 12.39 -6.39 10.23
C TYR A 69 11.19 -7.28 9.84
N ASN A 70 11.43 -8.50 9.41
CA ASN A 70 10.42 -9.46 8.93
C ASN A 70 10.18 -10.64 9.90
N GLN A 71 10.59 -10.49 11.17
CA GLN A 71 10.35 -11.52 12.18
C GLN A 71 9.01 -11.30 12.91
N ASN A 72 8.47 -12.37 13.50
CA ASN A 72 7.24 -12.36 14.31
C ASN A 72 6.01 -11.76 13.59
N LEU A 73 5.91 -11.97 12.29
CA LEU A 73 4.82 -11.41 11.48
C LEU A 73 3.46 -12.00 11.85
N ASN A 74 3.40 -13.22 12.40
CA ASN A 74 2.17 -13.84 12.88
C ASN A 74 1.49 -13.08 14.03
N ASP A 75 2.23 -12.23 14.73
CA ASP A 75 1.70 -11.39 15.80
C ASP A 75 0.78 -10.26 15.28
N TYR A 76 0.71 -10.06 13.98
CA TYR A 76 -0.10 -9.03 13.33
C TYR A 76 -1.35 -9.63 12.70
N ASP A 77 -2.41 -8.82 12.65
CA ASP A 77 -3.67 -9.18 12.00
C ASP A 77 -3.66 -8.81 10.52
N LEU A 78 -2.87 -7.79 10.15
CA LEU A 78 -2.77 -7.30 8.79
C LEU A 78 -1.33 -6.86 8.48
N ILE A 79 -0.77 -7.46 7.44
CA ILE A 79 0.57 -7.18 6.93
C ILE A 79 0.42 -6.52 5.56
N ILE A 80 0.70 -5.22 5.47
CA ILE A 80 0.71 -4.52 4.19
C ILE A 80 2.13 -4.56 3.63
N LYS A 81 2.31 -5.44 2.66
CA LYS A 81 3.62 -5.73 2.07
C LYS A 81 3.90 -4.83 0.86
N SER A 82 5.06 -4.18 0.85
CA SER A 82 5.58 -3.48 -0.34
C SER A 82 6.10 -4.48 -1.39
N PRO A 83 6.04 -4.16 -2.71
CA PRO A 83 6.47 -5.06 -3.78
C PRO A 83 7.92 -5.55 -3.66
N GLY A 84 8.82 -4.71 -3.15
CA GLY A 84 10.25 -5.05 -3.00
C GLY A 84 10.57 -6.07 -1.90
N VAL A 85 9.59 -6.46 -1.08
CA VAL A 85 9.78 -7.51 -0.06
C VAL A 85 9.42 -8.86 -0.66
N SER A 86 10.35 -9.83 -0.67
CA SER A 86 10.08 -11.17 -1.19
C SER A 86 9.06 -11.92 -0.32
N ILE A 87 8.14 -12.62 -0.98
CA ILE A 87 7.13 -13.45 -0.31
C ILE A 87 7.67 -14.86 -0.03
N GLU A 88 8.64 -15.35 -0.79
CA GLU A 88 9.10 -16.73 -0.75
C GLU A 88 9.49 -17.21 0.65
N HIS A 89 10.10 -16.33 1.44
CA HIS A 89 10.46 -16.62 2.83
C HIS A 89 9.32 -16.37 3.83
N LEU A 90 8.28 -15.61 3.47
CA LEU A 90 7.16 -15.27 4.36
C LEU A 90 6.09 -16.37 4.37
N ASN A 91 5.81 -17.00 3.23
CA ASN A 91 4.74 -17.99 3.08
C ASN A 91 4.92 -19.27 3.89
N TYR A 92 6.15 -19.58 4.34
CA TYR A 92 6.40 -20.75 5.19
C TYR A 92 5.99 -20.53 6.65
N TYR A 93 5.88 -19.27 7.10
CA TYR A 93 5.74 -18.94 8.52
C TYR A 93 4.58 -18.01 8.84
N VAL A 94 3.89 -17.46 7.81
CA VAL A 94 2.83 -16.47 7.98
C VAL A 94 1.58 -16.92 7.27
N ASP A 95 0.43 -16.81 7.93
CA ASP A 95 -0.87 -17.05 7.31
C ASP A 95 -1.05 -16.06 6.13
N SER A 96 -1.19 -16.60 4.93
CA SER A 96 -1.37 -15.82 3.70
C SER A 96 -2.57 -14.87 3.74
N ASN A 97 -3.61 -15.21 4.52
CA ASN A 97 -4.79 -14.36 4.71
C ASN A 97 -4.49 -13.05 5.44
N LYS A 98 -3.38 -13.00 6.18
CA LYS A 98 -2.91 -11.79 6.87
C LYS A 98 -2.09 -10.87 5.99
N ILE A 99 -1.62 -11.37 4.83
CA ILE A 99 -0.76 -10.61 3.92
C ILE A 99 -1.61 -9.93 2.86
N SER A 100 -1.43 -8.64 2.71
CA SER A 100 -2.07 -7.83 1.67
C SER A 100 -1.09 -6.82 1.09
N SER A 101 -1.52 -6.10 0.07
CA SER A 101 -0.78 -5.02 -0.57
C SER A 101 -1.72 -3.85 -0.90
N GLN A 102 -1.16 -2.68 -1.20
CA GLN A 102 -1.97 -1.56 -1.70
C GLN A 102 -2.76 -1.93 -2.95
N ALA A 103 -2.12 -2.64 -3.89
CA ALA A 103 -2.78 -3.09 -5.12
C ALA A 103 -3.96 -4.01 -4.82
N GLN A 104 -3.80 -4.98 -3.94
CA GLN A 104 -4.85 -5.92 -3.58
C GLN A 104 -6.04 -5.21 -2.94
N ILE A 105 -5.80 -4.33 -1.96
CA ILE A 105 -6.85 -3.55 -1.31
C ILE A 105 -7.54 -2.63 -2.32
N PHE A 106 -6.78 -1.92 -3.15
CA PHE A 106 -7.32 -1.05 -4.19
C PHE A 106 -8.23 -1.80 -5.15
N MET A 107 -7.80 -2.96 -5.64
CA MET A 107 -8.54 -3.77 -6.61
C MET A 107 -9.85 -4.35 -6.05
N GLN A 108 -9.97 -4.53 -4.74
CA GLN A 108 -11.24 -4.96 -4.11
C GLN A 108 -12.35 -3.93 -4.35
N PHE A 109 -12.02 -2.64 -4.37
CA PHE A 109 -13.02 -1.56 -4.48
C PHE A 109 -13.10 -0.95 -5.88
N PHE A 110 -11.99 -0.91 -6.59
CA PHE A 110 -11.87 -0.20 -7.87
C PHE A 110 -11.52 -1.10 -9.05
N GLY A 111 -11.51 -2.43 -8.84
CA GLY A 111 -11.12 -3.40 -9.88
C GLY A 111 -11.97 -3.31 -11.13
N ALA A 112 -13.29 -3.12 -10.98
CA ALA A 112 -14.23 -3.02 -12.11
C ALA A 112 -13.99 -1.80 -13.01
N GLN A 113 -13.36 -0.74 -12.50
CA GLN A 113 -13.02 0.49 -13.24
C GLN A 113 -11.52 0.56 -13.58
N THR A 114 -10.78 -0.53 -13.38
CA THR A 114 -9.32 -0.53 -13.56
C THR A 114 -8.92 -1.26 -14.83
N ILE A 115 -8.07 -0.62 -15.63
CA ILE A 115 -7.36 -1.28 -16.72
C ILE A 115 -6.00 -1.71 -16.21
N GLY A 116 -5.83 -3.01 -15.95
CA GLY A 116 -4.58 -3.58 -15.47
C GLY A 116 -3.64 -3.96 -16.61
N VAL A 117 -2.38 -3.50 -16.54
CA VAL A 117 -1.34 -3.85 -17.51
C VAL A 117 -0.23 -4.62 -16.82
N THR A 118 -0.06 -5.88 -17.19
CA THR A 118 1.00 -6.76 -16.69
C THR A 118 1.84 -7.34 -17.84
N GLY A 119 2.96 -7.95 -17.51
CA GLY A 119 3.86 -8.57 -18.50
C GLY A 119 5.33 -8.42 -18.10
N THR A 120 6.22 -9.12 -18.82
CA THR A 120 7.66 -9.09 -18.55
C THR A 120 8.30 -7.78 -19.05
N LYS A 121 7.88 -7.31 -20.23
CA LYS A 121 8.37 -6.08 -20.88
C LYS A 121 7.19 -5.24 -21.37
N GLY A 122 7.41 -3.97 -21.64
CA GLY A 122 6.43 -3.06 -22.27
C GLY A 122 5.31 -2.53 -21.35
N LYS A 123 5.18 -3.03 -20.11
CA LYS A 123 4.12 -2.58 -19.17
C LYS A 123 3.99 -1.07 -19.08
N SER A 124 5.12 -0.40 -18.83
CA SER A 124 5.19 1.05 -18.64
C SER A 124 4.73 1.82 -19.87
N THR A 125 5.25 1.43 -21.03
CA THR A 125 4.92 2.06 -22.32
C THR A 125 3.43 1.89 -22.63
N THR A 126 2.92 0.66 -22.48
CA THR A 126 1.51 0.34 -22.77
C THR A 126 0.57 1.08 -21.82
N SER A 127 0.85 1.07 -20.51
CA SER A 127 -0.01 1.75 -19.54
C SER A 127 0.02 3.28 -19.71
N SER A 128 1.21 3.86 -19.99
CA SER A 128 1.30 5.29 -20.30
C SER A 128 0.55 5.66 -21.57
N LEU A 129 0.61 4.84 -22.63
CA LEU A 129 -0.10 5.09 -23.86
C LEU A 129 -1.62 5.05 -23.65
N ILE A 130 -2.13 4.03 -22.96
CA ILE A 130 -3.55 3.93 -22.60
C ILE A 130 -3.99 5.17 -21.82
N TYR A 131 -3.20 5.57 -20.82
CA TYR A 131 -3.50 6.76 -20.02
C TYR A 131 -3.59 8.03 -20.89
N HIS A 132 -2.64 8.25 -21.79
CA HIS A 132 -2.66 9.41 -22.68
C HIS A 132 -3.85 9.39 -23.65
N ILE A 133 -4.16 8.25 -24.26
CA ILE A 133 -5.32 8.11 -25.15
C ILE A 133 -6.62 8.45 -24.43
N LEU A 134 -6.81 7.93 -23.22
CA LEU A 134 -8.01 8.19 -22.43
C LEU A 134 -8.11 9.67 -22.03
N ARG A 135 -6.99 10.29 -21.63
CA ARG A 135 -6.96 11.73 -21.30
C ARG A 135 -7.28 12.61 -22.51
N GLU A 136 -6.68 12.35 -23.65
CA GLU A 136 -6.97 13.08 -24.89
C GLU A 136 -8.44 12.91 -25.32
N SER A 137 -9.03 11.75 -25.01
CA SER A 137 -10.46 11.50 -25.21
C SER A 137 -11.34 12.11 -24.11
N GLN A 138 -10.82 13.03 -23.29
CA GLN A 138 -11.52 13.71 -22.19
C GLN A 138 -12.17 12.77 -21.16
N LYS A 139 -11.61 11.57 -20.99
CA LYS A 139 -12.01 10.67 -19.91
C LYS A 139 -11.35 11.07 -18.60
N ASP A 140 -12.13 11.01 -17.50
CA ASP A 140 -11.56 11.13 -16.17
C ASP A 140 -10.80 9.85 -15.85
N VAL A 141 -9.48 9.94 -15.81
CA VAL A 141 -8.58 8.80 -15.65
C VAL A 141 -7.42 9.12 -14.73
N VAL A 142 -7.09 8.18 -13.86
CA VAL A 142 -5.98 8.26 -12.94
C VAL A 142 -4.93 7.19 -13.29
N PHE A 143 -3.65 7.58 -13.29
CA PHE A 143 -2.54 6.68 -13.55
C PHE A 143 -1.85 6.31 -12.24
N ALA A 144 -1.97 5.05 -11.83
CA ALA A 144 -1.45 4.57 -10.56
C ALA A 144 -0.71 3.23 -10.69
N GLY A 145 0.09 2.90 -9.68
CA GLY A 145 0.82 1.64 -9.58
C GLY A 145 2.33 1.82 -9.49
N ASN A 146 3.07 0.80 -9.90
CA ASN A 146 4.54 0.77 -9.80
C ASN A 146 5.21 1.94 -10.56
N ILE A 147 4.61 2.33 -11.67
CA ILE A 147 4.98 3.53 -12.44
C ILE A 147 3.85 4.53 -12.26
N GLY A 148 4.16 5.68 -11.72
CA GLY A 148 3.15 6.68 -11.40
C GLY A 148 3.02 6.90 -9.90
N ILE A 149 1.79 7.06 -9.46
CA ILE A 149 1.48 7.39 -8.06
C ILE A 149 1.04 6.11 -7.33
N PRO A 150 1.48 5.85 -6.09
CA PRO A 150 0.96 4.74 -5.29
C PRO A 150 -0.56 4.76 -5.17
N PHE A 151 -1.17 3.57 -5.08
CA PHE A 151 -2.64 3.45 -5.12
C PHE A 151 -3.33 4.27 -4.02
N PHE A 152 -2.82 4.30 -2.81
CA PHE A 152 -3.45 5.04 -1.72
C PHE A 152 -3.32 6.57 -1.86
N ASP A 153 -2.32 7.04 -2.60
CA ASP A 153 -2.18 8.48 -2.87
C ASP A 153 -3.14 8.98 -3.96
N VAL A 154 -3.78 8.09 -4.72
CA VAL A 154 -4.76 8.46 -5.75
C VAL A 154 -6.22 8.24 -5.35
N MET A 155 -6.48 7.52 -4.25
CA MET A 155 -7.85 7.16 -3.84
C MET A 155 -8.77 8.37 -3.69
N ASP A 156 -8.24 9.50 -3.21
CA ASP A 156 -9.01 10.75 -3.05
C ASP A 156 -9.41 11.40 -4.39
N LYS A 157 -8.78 10.99 -5.47
CA LYS A 157 -9.01 11.55 -6.81
C LYS A 157 -10.02 10.72 -7.61
N ILE A 158 -10.43 9.57 -7.08
CA ILE A 158 -11.40 8.71 -7.76
C ILE A 158 -12.79 9.16 -7.36
N THR A 159 -13.51 9.70 -8.33
CA THR A 159 -14.92 10.02 -8.21
C THR A 159 -15.72 8.76 -8.58
N THR A 160 -16.63 8.35 -7.73
CA THR A 160 -17.60 7.26 -7.99
C THR A 160 -18.85 7.81 -8.64
#